data_12aa4d83a184d7c83d9b0d3b446e7e39
#
_entry.id   12aa4d83a184d7c83d9b0d3b446e7e39
#
_cell.length_a   1.000
_cell.length_b   1.000
_cell.length_c   1.000
_cell.angle_alpha   90.00
_cell.angle_beta   90.00
_cell.angle_gamma   90.00
#
_symmetry.space_group_name_H-M   'P 1'
#
loop_
_entity.id
_entity.type
_entity.pdbx_description
1 polymer ?
#
loop_
_entity_poly.entity_id
_entity_poly.type
_entity_poly.pdbx_seq_one_letter_code
_entity_poly.pdbx_strand_id
1 'polypeptide(L)'
;RRAKTDKKDAVKLANYGLDHWLTLPRYVPEEDTRLLLKNCYRQYQQYSKVQTMLKNNLISLLDAVFPEVNRLFNSSPRADGSEKWVDFVSTFWHCQCVSTLPLKSFSARYLKWCRKHGYYFSQEKAFEIHSKAQSCISVMPRNETTKLLVQQAIAQLKATAAALAALKQEMQSLAASLPEYPVVMEMFGVGSTLGPQLMAEIGDVRRFHSKKALVAFAGIDAPPCQSGQMDIHSRSISKRGS
;
A
#
# COMPACT_ATOMS: atom_id res chain seq x y z
N ARG A 1 -14.06 -34.81 2.32
CA ARG A 1 -14.18 -33.56 1.52
C ARG A 1 -14.88 -33.91 0.21
N ARG A 2 -16.03 -33.28 -0.09
CA ARG A 2 -16.67 -33.44 -1.41
C ARG A 2 -15.77 -32.80 -2.48
N ALA A 3 -15.53 -33.53 -3.59
CA ALA A 3 -14.74 -33.00 -4.70
C ALA A 3 -15.41 -31.73 -5.26
N LYS A 4 -14.65 -30.63 -5.26
CA LYS A 4 -15.07 -29.35 -5.82
C LYS A 4 -14.64 -29.35 -7.30
N THR A 5 -15.60 -29.26 -8.22
CA THR A 5 -15.33 -29.18 -9.67
C THR A 5 -16.25 -28.11 -10.27
N ASP A 6 -15.75 -27.35 -11.23
CA ASP A 6 -16.51 -26.27 -11.90
C ASP A 6 -17.82 -26.79 -12.49
N LYS A 7 -17.84 -28.02 -13.03
CA LYS A 7 -19.07 -28.67 -13.55
C LYS A 7 -20.12 -28.86 -12.47
N LYS A 8 -19.72 -29.28 -11.25
CA LYS A 8 -20.68 -29.46 -10.15
C LYS A 8 -21.19 -28.13 -9.61
N ASP A 9 -20.33 -27.12 -9.59
CA ASP A 9 -20.69 -25.79 -9.13
C ASP A 9 -21.61 -25.09 -10.17
N ALA A 10 -21.38 -25.27 -11.48
CA ALA A 10 -22.28 -24.80 -12.54
C ALA A 10 -23.68 -25.43 -12.44
N VAL A 11 -23.77 -26.74 -12.22
CA VAL A 11 -25.06 -27.43 -12.02
C VAL A 11 -25.79 -26.91 -10.78
N LYS A 12 -25.09 -26.66 -9.67
CA LYS A 12 -25.70 -26.09 -8.45
C LYS A 12 -26.21 -24.67 -8.68
N LEU A 13 -25.44 -23.84 -9.39
CA LEU A 13 -25.88 -22.49 -9.74
C LEU A 13 -27.10 -22.50 -10.64
N ALA A 14 -27.15 -23.40 -11.64
CA ALA A 14 -28.30 -23.58 -12.52
C ALA A 14 -29.55 -24.02 -11.73
N ASN A 15 -29.43 -25.03 -10.88
CA ASN A 15 -30.55 -25.49 -10.05
C ASN A 15 -31.02 -24.39 -9.08
N TYR A 16 -30.08 -23.66 -8.43
CA TYR A 16 -30.44 -22.54 -7.58
C TYR A 16 -31.19 -21.44 -8.35
N GLY A 17 -30.73 -21.13 -9.57
CA GLY A 17 -31.42 -20.18 -10.43
C GLY A 17 -32.83 -20.62 -10.80
N LEU A 18 -33.05 -21.92 -11.09
CA LEU A 18 -34.37 -22.47 -11.40
C LEU A 18 -35.30 -22.48 -10.17
N ASP A 19 -34.79 -22.88 -9.02
CA ASP A 19 -35.58 -22.98 -7.78
C ASP A 19 -36.01 -21.61 -7.24
N HIS A 20 -35.19 -20.58 -7.48
CA HIS A 20 -35.37 -19.24 -6.91
C HIS A 20 -35.70 -18.16 -7.95
N TRP A 21 -35.97 -18.51 -9.19
CA TRP A 21 -36.17 -17.56 -10.30
C TRP A 21 -37.13 -16.41 -9.97
N LEU A 22 -38.22 -16.67 -9.28
CA LEU A 22 -39.20 -15.64 -8.92
C LEU A 22 -38.80 -14.76 -7.74
N THR A 23 -37.85 -15.21 -6.93
CA THR A 23 -37.42 -14.54 -5.70
C THR A 23 -36.03 -13.88 -5.84
N LEU A 24 -35.30 -14.22 -6.91
CA LEU A 24 -33.99 -13.59 -7.17
C LEU A 24 -34.17 -12.11 -7.47
N PRO A 25 -33.42 -11.24 -6.77
CA PRO A 25 -33.40 -9.82 -7.10
C PRO A 25 -32.85 -9.63 -8.52
N ARG A 26 -33.47 -8.73 -9.27
CA ARG A 26 -32.95 -8.34 -10.59
C ARG A 26 -31.57 -7.72 -10.42
N TYR A 27 -30.64 -8.09 -11.31
CA TYR A 27 -29.36 -7.42 -11.40
C TYR A 27 -29.57 -5.96 -11.83
N VAL A 28 -29.12 -5.04 -11.00
CA VAL A 28 -29.04 -3.62 -11.33
C VAL A 28 -27.55 -3.32 -11.53
N PRO A 29 -27.14 -2.82 -12.71
CA PRO A 29 -25.77 -2.40 -12.94
C PRO A 29 -25.33 -1.40 -11.87
N GLU A 30 -24.10 -1.54 -11.39
CA GLU A 30 -23.50 -0.56 -10.49
C GLU A 30 -23.29 0.75 -11.27
N GLU A 31 -23.51 1.89 -10.62
CA GLU A 31 -23.24 3.20 -11.19
C GLU A 31 -21.78 3.30 -11.67
N ASP A 32 -21.54 3.86 -12.86
CA ASP A 32 -20.21 3.91 -13.48
C ASP A 32 -19.13 4.49 -12.56
N THR A 33 -19.45 5.57 -11.83
CA THR A 33 -18.53 6.19 -10.86
C THR A 33 -18.11 5.22 -9.77
N ARG A 34 -19.04 4.43 -9.23
CA ARG A 34 -18.75 3.42 -8.19
C ARG A 34 -17.93 2.27 -8.75
N LEU A 35 -18.26 1.84 -9.97
CA LEU A 35 -17.51 0.80 -10.66
C LEU A 35 -16.06 1.24 -10.93
N LEU A 36 -15.87 2.47 -11.40
CA LEU A 36 -14.54 3.05 -11.63
C LEU A 36 -13.76 3.18 -10.33
N LEU A 37 -14.36 3.71 -9.25
CA LEU A 37 -13.75 3.83 -7.93
C LEU A 37 -13.27 2.46 -7.41
N LYS A 38 -14.11 1.44 -7.52
CA LYS A 38 -13.78 0.06 -7.12
C LYS A 38 -12.62 -0.52 -7.92
N ASN A 39 -12.57 -0.29 -9.24
CA ASN A 39 -11.47 -0.77 -10.08
C ASN A 39 -10.17 0.00 -9.81
N CYS A 40 -10.22 1.33 -9.61
CA CYS A 40 -9.08 2.12 -9.16
C CYS A 40 -8.52 1.60 -7.82
N TYR A 41 -9.39 1.29 -6.87
CA TYR A 41 -8.97 0.75 -5.57
C TYR A 41 -8.32 -0.64 -5.69
N ARG A 42 -8.88 -1.54 -6.50
CA ARG A 42 -8.27 -2.85 -6.77
C ARG A 42 -6.88 -2.71 -7.38
N GLN A 43 -6.73 -1.79 -8.34
CA GLN A 43 -5.44 -1.51 -8.95
C GLN A 43 -4.46 -0.88 -7.95
N TYR A 44 -4.93 0.04 -7.10
CA TYR A 44 -4.15 0.61 -6.01
C TYR A 44 -3.63 -0.46 -5.05
N GLN A 45 -4.48 -1.41 -4.64
CA GLN A 45 -4.07 -2.54 -3.78
C GLN A 45 -2.98 -3.41 -4.44
N GLN A 46 -3.10 -3.69 -5.73
CA GLN A 46 -2.08 -4.47 -6.46
C GLN A 46 -0.74 -3.72 -6.49
N TYR A 47 -0.75 -2.44 -6.85
CA TYR A 47 0.49 -1.65 -6.89
C TYR A 47 1.09 -1.43 -5.51
N SER A 48 0.30 -1.37 -4.43
CA SER A 48 0.80 -1.32 -3.07
C SER A 48 1.60 -2.57 -2.70
N LYS A 49 1.13 -3.76 -3.12
CA LYS A 49 1.88 -5.02 -2.95
C LYS A 49 3.19 -5.01 -3.75
N VAL A 50 3.14 -4.55 -5.00
CA VAL A 50 4.32 -4.41 -5.87
C VAL A 50 5.31 -3.42 -5.26
N GLN A 51 4.85 -2.27 -4.75
CA GLN A 51 5.72 -1.29 -4.09
C GLN A 51 6.45 -1.89 -2.89
N THR A 52 5.76 -2.67 -2.06
CA THR A 52 6.39 -3.35 -0.92
C THR A 52 7.46 -4.34 -1.38
N MET A 53 7.19 -5.13 -2.42
CA MET A 53 8.15 -6.06 -3.02
C MET A 53 9.38 -5.32 -3.57
N LEU A 54 9.18 -4.24 -4.33
CA LEU A 54 10.26 -3.44 -4.90
C LEU A 54 11.09 -2.74 -3.83
N LYS A 55 10.46 -2.27 -2.75
CA LYS A 55 11.13 -1.67 -1.60
C LYS A 55 12.03 -2.68 -0.89
N ASN A 56 11.54 -3.89 -0.65
CA ASN A 56 12.33 -4.97 -0.04
C ASN A 56 13.49 -5.39 -0.96
N ASN A 57 13.26 -5.47 -2.27
CA ASN A 57 14.33 -5.75 -3.24
C ASN A 57 15.42 -4.66 -3.22
N LEU A 58 15.04 -3.38 -3.20
CA LEU A 58 16.02 -2.29 -3.10
C LEU A 58 16.79 -2.36 -1.78
N ILE A 59 16.14 -2.63 -0.64
CA ILE A 59 16.80 -2.78 0.65
C ILE A 59 17.81 -3.93 0.59
N SER A 60 17.45 -5.08 0.03
CA SER A 60 18.36 -6.23 -0.13
C SER A 60 19.60 -5.89 -0.98
N LEU A 61 19.43 -5.12 -2.07
CA LEU A 61 20.57 -4.64 -2.85
C LEU A 61 21.44 -3.63 -2.08
N LEU A 62 20.80 -2.77 -1.29
CA LEU A 62 21.52 -1.79 -0.46
C LEU A 62 22.28 -2.47 0.69
N ASP A 63 21.77 -3.55 1.25
CA ASP A 63 22.50 -4.32 2.26
C ASP A 63 23.83 -4.88 1.73
N ALA A 64 23.95 -5.09 0.42
CA ALA A 64 25.20 -5.50 -0.21
C ALA A 64 26.16 -4.35 -0.55
N VAL A 65 25.71 -3.09 -0.64
CA VAL A 65 26.51 -1.94 -1.08
C VAL A 65 26.60 -0.82 -0.06
N PHE A 66 25.57 -0.61 0.76
CA PHE A 66 25.49 0.41 1.82
C PHE A 66 24.49 -0.06 2.90
N PRO A 67 24.86 -1.05 3.71
CA PRO A 67 24.00 -1.62 4.74
C PRO A 67 23.34 -0.58 5.64
N GLU A 68 22.04 -0.78 5.93
CA GLU A 68 21.23 0.03 6.84
C GLU A 68 21.08 1.51 6.44
N VAL A 69 21.46 1.91 5.24
CA VAL A 69 21.33 3.30 4.76
C VAL A 69 19.88 3.81 4.81
N ASN A 70 18.91 2.92 4.59
CA ASN A 70 17.48 3.21 4.70
C ASN A 70 17.06 3.62 6.12
N ARG A 71 17.74 3.11 7.17
CA ARG A 71 17.45 3.44 8.58
C ARG A 71 18.03 4.79 9.02
N LEU A 72 18.92 5.38 8.24
CA LEU A 72 19.45 6.70 8.52
C LEU A 72 18.42 7.83 8.39
N PHE A 73 17.26 7.57 7.77
CA PHE A 73 16.26 8.59 7.49
C PHE A 73 14.88 8.16 7.99
N ASN A 74 14.40 8.78 9.06
CA ASN A 74 13.11 8.50 9.69
C ASN A 74 12.00 9.48 9.25
N SER A 75 12.02 9.88 7.97
CA SER A 75 11.00 10.79 7.43
C SER A 75 9.86 10.01 6.77
N SER A 76 8.63 10.46 7.00
CA SER A 76 7.46 9.95 6.28
C SER A 76 7.60 10.23 4.77
N PRO A 77 7.00 9.38 3.92
CA PRO A 77 6.90 9.66 2.48
C PRO A 77 6.20 10.99 2.22
N ARG A 78 6.61 11.69 1.17
CA ARG A 78 5.94 12.91 0.69
C ARG A 78 4.60 12.57 0.03
N ALA A 79 3.80 13.60 -0.26
CA ALA A 79 2.50 13.44 -0.93
C ALA A 79 2.60 12.76 -2.30
N ASP A 80 3.70 12.95 -3.01
CA ASP A 80 4.03 12.30 -4.29
C ASP A 80 4.57 10.86 -4.14
N GLY A 81 4.63 10.33 -2.91
CA GLY A 81 5.15 9.01 -2.60
C GLY A 81 6.68 8.92 -2.55
N SER A 82 7.42 10.03 -2.72
CA SER A 82 8.89 10.03 -2.63
C SER A 82 9.37 9.87 -1.18
N GLU A 83 10.44 9.09 -1.01
CA GLU A 83 11.06 8.84 0.30
C GLU A 83 12.50 9.37 0.31
N LYS A 84 12.87 10.10 1.37
CA LYS A 84 14.19 10.76 1.48
C LYS A 84 15.37 9.81 1.33
N TRP A 85 15.28 8.60 1.89
CA TRP A 85 16.34 7.59 1.78
C TRP A 85 16.48 7.08 0.35
N VAL A 86 15.39 6.91 -0.41
CA VAL A 86 15.40 6.50 -1.82
C VAL A 86 16.04 7.60 -2.68
N ASP A 87 15.72 8.87 -2.41
CA ASP A 87 16.35 9.98 -3.10
C ASP A 87 17.84 10.10 -2.76
N PHE A 88 18.21 9.82 -1.50
CA PHE A 88 19.61 9.82 -1.07
C PHE A 88 20.40 8.75 -1.81
N VAL A 89 19.94 7.49 -1.82
CA VAL A 89 20.67 6.41 -2.49
C VAL A 89 20.62 6.52 -4.02
N SER A 90 19.76 7.31 -4.60
CA SER A 90 19.82 7.62 -6.03
C SER A 90 21.07 8.40 -6.40
N THR A 91 21.65 9.14 -5.45
CA THR A 91 22.90 9.91 -5.62
C THR A 91 24.08 9.21 -4.97
N PHE A 92 23.91 8.71 -3.75
CA PHE A 92 24.93 8.06 -2.93
C PHE A 92 24.66 6.55 -2.81
N TRP A 93 24.62 5.86 -3.93
CA TRP A 93 24.17 4.47 -4.09
C TRP A 93 25.08 3.41 -3.47
N HIS A 94 26.31 3.77 -3.06
CA HIS A 94 27.31 2.89 -2.48
C HIS A 94 28.01 3.59 -1.32
N CYS A 95 28.40 2.89 -0.24
CA CYS A 95 29.06 3.49 0.90
C CYS A 95 30.33 4.25 0.51
N GLN A 96 31.09 3.76 -0.47
CA GLN A 96 32.27 4.46 -1.01
C GLN A 96 31.95 5.78 -1.73
N CYS A 97 30.71 6.07 -2.10
CA CYS A 97 30.35 7.41 -2.59
C CYS A 97 30.45 8.48 -1.50
N VAL A 98 30.46 8.04 -0.25
CA VAL A 98 30.56 8.87 0.97
C VAL A 98 31.90 8.69 1.64
N SER A 99 32.34 7.45 1.93
CA SER A 99 33.51 7.14 2.76
C SER A 99 34.86 7.54 2.13
N THR A 100 34.94 7.63 0.80
CA THR A 100 36.16 8.10 0.10
C THR A 100 36.36 9.61 0.17
N LEU A 101 35.36 10.36 0.65
CA LEU A 101 35.45 11.81 0.78
C LEU A 101 35.79 12.20 2.22
N PRO A 102 36.62 13.23 2.44
CA PRO A 102 36.74 13.86 3.75
C PRO A 102 35.38 14.38 4.22
N LEU A 103 35.10 14.31 5.54
CA LEU A 103 33.83 14.75 6.13
C LEU A 103 33.41 16.16 5.67
N LYS A 104 34.31 17.11 5.62
CA LYS A 104 34.06 18.49 5.17
C LYS A 104 33.54 18.52 3.72
N SER A 105 34.15 17.74 2.84
CA SER A 105 33.78 17.66 1.43
C SER A 105 32.43 16.94 1.26
N PHE A 106 32.20 15.86 2.01
CA PHE A 106 30.89 15.17 2.02
C PHE A 106 29.79 16.09 2.54
N SER A 107 29.98 16.78 3.66
CA SER A 107 29.01 17.72 4.23
C SER A 107 28.62 18.81 3.23
N ALA A 108 29.56 19.37 2.48
CA ALA A 108 29.25 20.34 1.43
C ALA A 108 28.42 19.74 0.28
N ARG A 109 28.74 18.51 -0.14
CA ARG A 109 27.96 17.79 -1.15
C ARG A 109 26.55 17.43 -0.66
N TYR A 110 26.44 17.00 0.60
CA TYR A 110 25.16 16.67 1.22
C TYR A 110 24.28 17.92 1.40
N LEU A 111 24.87 19.06 1.79
CA LEU A 111 24.17 20.36 1.82
C LEU A 111 23.60 20.72 0.44
N LYS A 112 24.42 20.61 -0.62
CA LYS A 112 23.97 20.89 -1.99
C LYS A 112 22.85 19.93 -2.40
N TRP A 113 22.97 18.66 -2.05
CA TRP A 113 21.94 17.65 -2.30
C TRP A 113 20.64 17.98 -1.55
N CYS A 114 20.71 18.32 -0.25
CA CYS A 114 19.53 18.72 0.53
C CYS A 114 18.80 19.92 -0.10
N ARG A 115 19.56 20.96 -0.51
CA ARG A 115 18.97 22.13 -1.18
C ARG A 115 18.27 21.76 -2.49
N LYS A 116 18.92 20.93 -3.30
CA LYS A 116 18.36 20.48 -4.59
C LYS A 116 17.05 19.72 -4.43
N HIS A 117 16.93 18.91 -3.40
CA HIS A 117 15.77 18.06 -3.15
C HIS A 117 14.76 18.64 -2.14
N GLY A 118 15.00 19.87 -1.63
CA GLY A 118 14.11 20.52 -0.66
C GLY A 118 14.09 19.81 0.70
N TYR A 119 15.24 19.23 1.12
CA TYR A 119 15.38 18.61 2.43
C TYR A 119 16.13 19.52 3.41
N TYR A 120 15.77 19.40 4.69
CA TYR A 120 16.50 20.05 5.75
C TYR A 120 17.90 19.46 5.89
N PHE A 121 18.93 20.31 5.99
CA PHE A 121 20.32 19.94 6.24
C PHE A 121 20.64 20.01 7.73
N SER A 122 21.33 19.00 8.26
CA SER A 122 21.94 19.00 9.58
C SER A 122 23.38 18.51 9.47
N GLN A 123 24.28 19.21 10.15
CA GLN A 123 25.70 18.83 10.22
C GLN A 123 25.88 17.51 10.98
N GLU A 124 25.10 17.30 12.03
CA GLU A 124 25.07 16.05 12.80
C GLU A 124 24.68 14.87 11.92
N LYS A 125 23.65 15.06 11.07
CA LYS A 125 23.22 14.03 10.13
C LYS A 125 24.27 13.74 9.07
N ALA A 126 24.98 14.74 8.59
CA ALA A 126 26.10 14.55 7.66
C ALA A 126 27.22 13.73 8.33
N PHE A 127 27.53 14.00 9.59
CA PHE A 127 28.50 13.23 10.38
C PHE A 127 28.05 11.79 10.58
N GLU A 128 26.80 11.56 10.98
CA GLU A 128 26.20 10.21 11.16
C GLU A 128 26.31 9.38 9.88
N ILE A 129 25.89 9.95 8.73
CA ILE A 129 25.96 9.26 7.43
C ILE A 129 27.41 8.93 7.06
N HIS A 130 28.33 9.88 7.27
CA HIS A 130 29.74 9.69 6.94
C HIS A 130 30.39 8.62 7.82
N SER A 131 30.16 8.67 9.13
CA SER A 131 30.63 7.65 10.10
C SER A 131 30.10 6.26 9.76
N LYS A 132 28.80 6.15 9.45
CA LYS A 132 28.20 4.89 9.01
C LYS A 132 28.84 4.38 7.73
N ALA A 133 29.09 5.25 6.75
CA ALA A 133 29.74 4.85 5.50
C ALA A 133 31.19 4.38 5.68
N GLN A 134 31.93 4.95 6.65
CA GLN A 134 33.30 4.52 6.96
C GLN A 134 33.35 3.13 7.67
N SER A 135 32.38 2.85 8.53
CA SER A 135 32.29 1.54 9.22
C SER A 135 31.64 0.46 8.34
N CYS A 136 31.17 0.80 7.15
CA CYS A 136 30.45 -0.10 6.28
C CYS A 136 31.39 -1.07 5.53
N ILE A 137 31.07 -2.37 5.56
CA ILE A 137 31.70 -3.38 4.72
C ILE A 137 30.72 -3.71 3.59
N SER A 138 31.08 -3.30 2.36
CA SER A 138 30.28 -3.65 1.18
C SER A 138 30.71 -5.00 0.60
N VAL A 139 29.75 -5.83 0.26
CA VAL A 139 29.98 -7.15 -0.37
C VAL A 139 30.14 -6.98 -1.89
N MET A 140 29.39 -6.07 -2.49
CA MET A 140 29.47 -5.80 -3.93
C MET A 140 30.45 -4.65 -4.20
N PRO A 141 31.25 -4.75 -5.29
CA PRO A 141 32.21 -3.70 -5.65
C PRO A 141 31.50 -2.45 -6.20
N ARG A 142 32.14 -1.30 -6.03
CA ARG A 142 31.69 -0.05 -6.64
C ARG A 142 32.09 0.00 -8.11
N ASN A 143 31.20 -0.50 -8.99
CA ASN A 143 31.38 -0.48 -10.44
C ASN A 143 30.06 -0.11 -11.16
N GLU A 144 30.09 -0.01 -12.49
CA GLU A 144 28.93 0.41 -13.29
C GLU A 144 27.79 -0.66 -13.25
N THR A 145 28.13 -1.95 -13.17
CA THR A 145 27.10 -3.02 -13.06
C THR A 145 26.34 -2.92 -11.75
N THR A 146 27.04 -2.78 -10.63
CA THR A 146 26.40 -2.61 -9.31
C THR A 146 25.57 -1.34 -9.27
N LYS A 147 26.07 -0.25 -9.85
CA LYS A 147 25.31 1.01 -9.97
C LYS A 147 24.03 0.82 -10.80
N LEU A 148 24.13 0.12 -11.93
CA LEU A 148 22.97 -0.19 -12.77
C LEU A 148 21.89 -0.94 -11.99
N LEU A 149 22.26 -1.99 -11.25
CA LEU A 149 21.30 -2.77 -10.44
C LEU A 149 20.55 -1.89 -9.45
N VAL A 150 21.27 -1.07 -8.67
CA VAL A 150 20.65 -0.17 -7.68
C VAL A 150 19.78 0.90 -8.37
N GLN A 151 20.26 1.51 -9.46
CA GLN A 151 19.53 2.56 -10.17
C GLN A 151 18.26 2.02 -10.82
N GLN A 152 18.27 0.80 -11.37
CA GLN A 152 17.07 0.17 -11.94
C GLN A 152 16.03 -0.14 -10.85
N ALA A 153 16.45 -0.68 -9.70
CA ALA A 153 15.55 -0.92 -8.58
C ALA A 153 14.91 0.39 -8.07
N ILE A 154 15.68 1.48 -7.99
CA ILE A 154 15.18 2.81 -7.62
C ILE A 154 14.17 3.32 -8.67
N ALA A 155 14.48 3.19 -9.95
CA ALA A 155 13.61 3.65 -11.03
C ALA A 155 12.23 2.94 -10.99
N GLN A 156 12.21 1.62 -10.82
CA GLN A 156 10.98 0.84 -10.69
C GLN A 156 10.16 1.25 -9.45
N LEU A 157 10.83 1.42 -8.30
CA LEU A 157 10.17 1.86 -7.08
C LEU A 157 9.54 3.26 -7.24
N LYS A 158 10.26 4.20 -7.85
CA LYS A 158 9.74 5.56 -8.11
C LYS A 158 8.57 5.57 -9.10
N ALA A 159 8.66 4.78 -10.18
CA ALA A 159 7.57 4.65 -11.14
C ALA A 159 6.29 4.10 -10.48
N THR A 160 6.43 3.08 -9.63
CA THR A 160 5.31 2.51 -8.88
C THR A 160 4.73 3.50 -7.87
N ALA A 161 5.57 4.27 -7.17
CA ALA A 161 5.12 5.31 -6.24
C ALA A 161 4.32 6.41 -6.96
N ALA A 162 4.77 6.85 -8.13
CA ALA A 162 4.05 7.82 -8.96
C ALA A 162 2.69 7.29 -9.42
N ALA A 163 2.63 6.02 -9.85
CA ALA A 163 1.37 5.38 -10.24
C ALA A 163 0.38 5.28 -9.06
N LEU A 164 0.86 4.94 -7.86
CA LEU A 164 0.04 4.92 -6.64
C LEU A 164 -0.48 6.32 -6.27
N ALA A 165 0.34 7.37 -6.40
CA ALA A 165 -0.08 8.73 -6.14
C ALA A 165 -1.18 9.17 -7.12
N ALA A 166 -1.06 8.86 -8.41
CA ALA A 166 -2.06 9.14 -9.42
C ALA A 166 -3.39 8.40 -9.15
N LEU A 167 -3.34 7.09 -8.84
CA LEU A 167 -4.53 6.32 -8.48
C LEU A 167 -5.22 6.86 -7.23
N LYS A 168 -4.44 7.26 -6.21
CA LYS A 168 -4.98 7.87 -5.00
C LYS A 168 -5.72 9.17 -5.30
N GLN A 169 -5.17 10.02 -6.14
CA GLN A 169 -5.81 11.27 -6.55
C GLN A 169 -7.11 11.00 -7.32
N GLU A 170 -7.10 10.06 -8.26
CA GLU A 170 -8.29 9.68 -9.03
C GLU A 170 -9.38 9.10 -8.13
N MET A 171 -9.02 8.22 -7.18
CA MET A 171 -9.95 7.68 -6.19
C MET A 171 -10.59 8.80 -5.35
N GLN A 172 -9.82 9.81 -4.94
CA GLN A 172 -10.34 10.97 -4.21
C GLN A 172 -11.33 11.78 -5.05
N SER A 173 -11.01 12.00 -6.34
CA SER A 173 -11.89 12.72 -7.28
C SER A 173 -13.21 11.97 -7.49
N LEU A 174 -13.15 10.68 -7.78
CA LEU A 174 -14.34 9.83 -7.96
C LEU A 174 -15.19 9.77 -6.68
N ALA A 175 -14.55 9.56 -5.51
CA ALA A 175 -15.26 9.49 -4.25
C ALA A 175 -15.96 10.83 -3.90
N ALA A 176 -15.30 11.96 -4.16
CA ALA A 176 -15.85 13.30 -3.87
C ALA A 176 -17.12 13.62 -4.68
N SER A 177 -17.34 12.96 -5.82
CA SER A 177 -18.58 13.11 -6.61
C SER A 177 -19.76 12.31 -6.07
N LEU A 178 -19.54 11.39 -5.12
CA LEU A 178 -20.58 10.53 -4.56
C LEU A 178 -21.28 11.22 -3.35
N PRO A 179 -22.61 11.09 -3.20
CA PRO A 179 -23.38 11.83 -2.21
C PRO A 179 -23.03 11.49 -0.75
N GLU A 180 -22.53 10.27 -0.48
CA GLU A 180 -22.12 9.83 0.84
C GLU A 180 -20.72 10.30 1.26
N TYR A 181 -19.93 10.88 0.37
CA TYR A 181 -18.55 11.30 0.65
C TYR A 181 -18.43 12.23 1.87
N PRO A 182 -19.24 13.30 2.02
CA PRO A 182 -19.16 14.18 3.20
C PRO A 182 -19.35 13.40 4.51
N VAL A 183 -20.35 12.51 4.55
CA VAL A 183 -20.67 11.71 5.75
C VAL A 183 -19.51 10.76 6.10
N VAL A 184 -18.89 10.14 5.09
CA VAL A 184 -17.74 9.24 5.30
C VAL A 184 -16.53 10.02 5.82
N MET A 185 -16.31 11.25 5.34
CA MET A 185 -15.18 12.08 5.77
C MET A 185 -15.35 12.67 7.18
N GLU A 186 -16.58 12.76 7.69
CA GLU A 186 -16.86 13.16 9.09
C GLU A 186 -16.60 12.03 10.10
N MET A 187 -16.43 10.78 9.66
CA MET A 187 -16.17 9.66 10.56
C MET A 187 -14.79 9.82 11.22
N PHE A 188 -14.76 9.62 12.55
CA PHE A 188 -13.51 9.71 13.31
C PHE A 188 -12.44 8.74 12.77
N GLY A 189 -11.24 9.26 12.51
CA GLY A 189 -10.11 8.47 11.98
C GLY A 189 -10.15 8.21 10.47
N VAL A 190 -11.18 8.68 9.76
CA VAL A 190 -11.27 8.55 8.30
C VAL A 190 -10.68 9.79 7.63
N GLY A 191 -9.56 9.63 6.96
CA GLY A 191 -8.91 10.68 6.18
C GLY A 191 -9.10 10.50 4.68
N SER A 192 -8.55 11.44 3.90
CA SER A 192 -8.65 11.50 2.43
C SER A 192 -8.11 10.27 1.68
N THR A 193 -7.42 9.37 2.36
CA THR A 193 -6.96 8.08 1.79
C THR A 193 -7.95 6.97 2.13
N LEU A 194 -8.33 6.86 3.40
CA LEU A 194 -9.18 5.77 3.87
C LEU A 194 -10.63 5.93 3.42
N GLY A 195 -11.16 7.17 3.37
CA GLY A 195 -12.54 7.43 2.94
C GLY A 195 -12.87 6.84 1.56
N PRO A 196 -12.13 7.23 0.49
CA PRO A 196 -12.33 6.64 -0.83
C PRO A 196 -12.16 5.11 -0.88
N GLN A 197 -11.24 4.55 -0.09
CA GLN A 197 -11.04 3.10 -0.02
C GLN A 197 -12.24 2.39 0.61
N LEU A 198 -12.80 2.93 1.69
CA LEU A 198 -14.02 2.41 2.32
C LEU A 198 -15.21 2.48 1.35
N MET A 199 -15.37 3.60 0.64
CA MET A 199 -16.44 3.77 -0.34
C MET A 199 -16.29 2.79 -1.52
N ALA A 200 -15.06 2.54 -1.97
CA ALA A 200 -14.77 1.56 -3.02
C ALA A 200 -15.11 0.13 -2.61
N GLU A 201 -14.83 -0.24 -1.37
CA GLU A 201 -15.07 -1.59 -0.84
C GLU A 201 -16.55 -1.82 -0.54
N ILE A 202 -17.20 -0.85 0.10
CA ILE A 202 -18.62 -0.95 0.47
C ILE A 202 -19.51 -0.82 -0.78
N GLY A 203 -19.14 0.00 -1.75
CA GLY A 203 -19.98 0.33 -2.90
C GLY A 203 -21.23 1.11 -2.47
N ASP A 204 -22.39 0.80 -3.04
CA ASP A 204 -23.65 1.43 -2.62
C ASP A 204 -24.11 0.86 -1.29
N VAL A 205 -24.06 1.68 -0.23
CA VAL A 205 -24.49 1.30 1.10
C VAL A 205 -25.98 0.90 1.17
N ARG A 206 -26.81 1.43 0.25
CA ARG A 206 -28.26 1.13 0.17
C ARG A 206 -28.57 -0.32 -0.19
N ARG A 207 -27.59 -1.07 -0.73
CA ARG A 207 -27.72 -2.51 -0.98
C ARG A 207 -27.82 -3.36 0.28
N PHE A 208 -27.43 -2.80 1.42
CA PHE A 208 -27.51 -3.50 2.71
C PHE A 208 -28.86 -3.19 3.40
N HIS A 209 -29.66 -4.21 3.60
CA HIS A 209 -30.98 -4.09 4.25
C HIS A 209 -30.90 -3.74 5.74
N SER A 210 -29.73 -3.87 6.38
CA SER A 210 -29.51 -3.56 7.79
C SER A 210 -28.06 -3.29 8.13
N LYS A 211 -27.81 -2.64 9.27
CA LYS A 211 -26.47 -2.44 9.84
C LYS A 211 -25.75 -3.78 10.08
N LYS A 212 -26.50 -4.83 10.49
CA LYS A 212 -25.95 -6.17 10.71
C LYS A 212 -25.45 -6.80 9.41
N ALA A 213 -26.13 -6.54 8.28
CA ALA A 213 -25.69 -7.03 6.97
C ALA A 213 -24.36 -6.40 6.54
N LEU A 214 -24.16 -5.11 6.83
CA LEU A 214 -22.88 -4.44 6.58
C LEU A 214 -21.75 -4.97 7.47
N VAL A 215 -22.03 -5.22 8.76
CA VAL A 215 -21.07 -5.82 9.70
C VAL A 215 -20.68 -7.24 9.25
N ALA A 216 -21.65 -8.04 8.78
CA ALA A 216 -21.39 -9.36 8.23
C ALA A 216 -20.60 -9.32 6.92
N PHE A 217 -20.86 -8.33 6.05
CA PHE A 217 -20.08 -8.08 4.84
C PHE A 217 -18.61 -7.76 5.16
N ALA A 218 -18.36 -6.97 6.19
CA ALA A 218 -17.01 -6.67 6.67
C ALA A 218 -16.33 -7.86 7.40
N GLY A 219 -17.05 -8.96 7.65
CA GLY A 219 -16.53 -10.15 8.33
C GLY A 219 -16.18 -9.96 9.80
N ILE A 220 -16.69 -8.88 10.42
CA ILE A 220 -16.50 -8.56 11.83
C ILE A 220 -17.70 -8.93 12.70
N ASP A 221 -18.71 -9.58 12.14
CA ASP A 221 -19.83 -10.14 12.89
C ASP A 221 -19.34 -11.28 13.78
N ALA A 222 -19.88 -11.33 14.99
CA ALA A 222 -19.64 -12.40 15.95
C ALA A 222 -20.96 -13.16 16.19
N PRO A 223 -21.31 -14.11 15.31
CA PRO A 223 -22.57 -14.82 15.41
C PRO A 223 -22.67 -15.57 16.74
N PRO A 224 -23.86 -15.69 17.34
CA PRO A 224 -24.05 -16.50 18.54
C PRO A 224 -23.73 -17.95 18.21
N CYS A 225 -22.97 -18.60 19.11
CA CYS A 225 -22.70 -20.02 19.04
C CYS A 225 -23.51 -20.69 20.17
N GLN A 226 -24.71 -21.12 19.86
CA GLN A 226 -25.64 -21.78 20.79
C GLN A 226 -25.98 -23.15 20.29
N SER A 227 -25.86 -24.17 21.11
CA SER A 227 -26.26 -25.53 20.83
C SER A 227 -26.92 -26.15 22.07
N GLY A 228 -28.23 -26.29 22.05
CA GLY A 228 -29.01 -26.78 23.19
C GLY A 228 -28.86 -25.87 24.42
N GLN A 229 -28.36 -26.42 25.53
CA GLN A 229 -28.12 -25.64 26.75
C GLN A 229 -26.74 -24.94 26.81
N MET A 230 -25.93 -25.05 25.77
CA MET A 230 -24.59 -24.51 25.72
C MET A 230 -24.59 -23.13 25.06
N ASP A 231 -24.29 -22.09 25.84
CA ASP A 231 -24.08 -20.73 25.31
C ASP A 231 -22.60 -20.34 25.51
N ILE A 232 -21.91 -20.15 24.38
CA ILE A 232 -20.49 -19.78 24.40
C ILE A 232 -20.38 -18.24 24.44
N HIS A 233 -19.99 -17.70 25.59
CA HIS A 233 -19.81 -16.26 25.78
C HIS A 233 -18.59 -15.68 25.03
N SER A 234 -17.55 -16.48 24.77
CA SER A 234 -16.38 -16.08 23.98
C SER A 234 -16.67 -16.24 22.49
N ARG A 235 -16.94 -15.12 21.81
CA ARG A 235 -17.30 -15.12 20.37
C ARG A 235 -16.13 -14.63 19.54
N SER A 236 -15.80 -15.36 18.49
CA SER A 236 -14.84 -14.93 17.46
C SER A 236 -15.56 -14.32 16.25
N ILE A 237 -14.92 -13.37 15.60
CA ILE A 237 -15.43 -12.79 14.35
C ILE A 237 -15.50 -13.87 13.25
N SER A 238 -16.49 -13.77 12.38
CA SER A 238 -16.73 -14.78 11.34
C SER A 238 -15.63 -14.87 10.30
N LYS A 239 -14.90 -13.77 10.04
CA LYS A 239 -13.89 -13.64 8.98
C LYS A 239 -14.40 -14.05 7.58
N ARG A 240 -15.71 -13.95 7.35
CA ARG A 240 -16.37 -14.29 6.08
C ARG A 240 -16.53 -13.09 5.14
N GLY A 241 -16.11 -11.90 5.58
CA GLY A 241 -16.15 -10.68 4.79
C GLY A 241 -15.17 -10.71 3.62
N SER A 242 -15.40 -9.83 2.65
CA SER A 242 -14.54 -9.64 1.47
C SER A 242 -13.21 -8.95 1.82
#